data_a268d8e466416cec385e05f9f745c006
#
_entry.id   a268d8e466416cec385e05f9f745c006
#
_cell.length_a   1.000
_cell.length_b   1.000
_cell.length_c   1.000
_cell.angle_alpha   90.00
_cell.angle_beta   90.00
_cell.angle_gamma   90.00
#
_symmetry.space_group_name_H-M   'P 1'
#
loop_
_entity.id
_entity.type
_entity.pdbx_description
1 polymer ?
#
loop_
_entity_poly.entity_id
_entity_poly.type
_entity_poly.pdbx_seq_one_letter_code
_entity_poly.pdbx_strand_id
1 'polypeptide(L)'
;TGIVIGKSGEKIPKALALDYIYGYTIINDITDRTAQNSQDQAFLSKSLTGGCPMGPYIVTKDELPMPENVNIVTKVNNEIRQDGNTSQMINKIDGLIEEISKYVALHPGDIIATGTPAGVGAGLEPPRFLQPGDEVKVTIDNIGTLTTYIAEDSE
;
A
#
# COMPACT_ATOMS: atom_id res chain seq x y z
N THR A 1 -3.72 -0.54 -0.84
CA THR A 1 -4.25 0.82 -1.01
C THR A 1 -3.42 1.79 -0.20
N GLY A 2 -3.20 3.00 -0.72
CA GLY A 2 -2.62 4.12 0.00
C GLY A 2 -3.68 5.16 0.33
N ILE A 3 -3.72 5.60 1.57
CA ILE A 3 -4.57 6.72 2.01
C ILE A 3 -3.72 7.98 2.00
N VAL A 4 -4.13 8.99 1.25
CA VAL A 4 -3.46 10.30 1.23
C VAL A 4 -4.15 11.23 2.22
N ILE A 5 -3.39 11.76 3.17
CA ILE A 5 -3.90 12.69 4.17
C ILE A 5 -4.03 14.09 3.57
N GLY A 6 -5.12 14.77 3.86
CA GLY A 6 -5.42 16.11 3.34
C GLY A 6 -5.51 17.20 4.41
N LYS A 7 -5.50 16.82 5.69
CA LYS A 7 -5.67 17.75 6.81
C LYS A 7 -4.77 17.33 7.97
N SER A 8 -4.11 18.31 8.61
CA SER A 8 -3.29 18.05 9.79
C SER A 8 -4.14 17.66 11.00
N GLY A 9 -3.65 16.70 11.78
CA GLY A 9 -4.27 16.30 13.03
C GLY A 9 -3.47 15.27 13.81
N GLU A 10 -3.74 15.22 15.11
CA GLU A 10 -3.23 14.21 16.04
C GLU A 10 -4.39 13.73 16.93
N LYS A 11 -4.28 12.49 17.44
CA LYS A 11 -5.31 11.88 18.29
C LYS A 11 -6.72 12.00 17.69
N ILE A 12 -6.80 11.73 16.38
CA ILE A 12 -8.02 11.91 15.58
C ILE A 12 -9.05 10.85 16.02
N PRO A 13 -10.23 11.25 16.48
CA PRO A 13 -11.29 10.30 16.82
C PRO A 13 -11.74 9.54 15.56
N LYS A 14 -12.02 8.25 15.70
CA LYS A 14 -12.49 7.38 14.61
C LYS A 14 -13.64 7.99 13.81
N ALA A 15 -14.59 8.60 14.49
CA ALA A 15 -15.78 9.23 13.87
C ALA A 15 -15.44 10.42 12.95
N LEU A 16 -14.25 11.03 13.10
CA LEU A 16 -13.78 12.16 12.29
C LEU A 16 -12.66 11.76 11.30
N ALA A 17 -12.21 10.51 11.35
CA ALA A 17 -11.03 10.07 10.61
C ALA A 17 -11.14 10.31 9.08
N LEU A 18 -12.31 10.08 8.51
CA LEU A 18 -12.54 10.25 7.07
C LEU A 18 -12.46 11.72 6.62
N ASP A 19 -12.66 12.69 7.52
CA ASP A 19 -12.54 14.10 7.20
C ASP A 19 -11.08 14.52 6.93
N TYR A 20 -10.13 13.70 7.37
CA TYR A 20 -8.69 13.94 7.20
C TYR A 20 -8.13 13.37 5.90
N ILE A 21 -8.92 12.60 5.16
CA ILE A 21 -8.51 11.97 3.90
C ILE A 21 -8.67 12.98 2.76
N TYR A 22 -7.62 13.12 1.93
CA TYR A 22 -7.67 13.80 0.64
C TYR A 22 -8.17 12.85 -0.46
N GLY A 23 -7.63 11.64 -0.49
CA GLY A 23 -7.95 10.64 -1.50
C GLY A 23 -7.16 9.35 -1.34
N TYR A 24 -7.17 8.55 -2.39
CA TYR A 24 -6.60 7.21 -2.41
C TYR A 24 -5.71 6.99 -3.62
N THR A 25 -4.69 6.17 -3.46
CA THR A 25 -3.78 5.78 -4.54
C THR A 25 -3.39 4.30 -4.41
N ILE A 26 -2.74 3.76 -5.42
CA ILE A 26 -2.12 2.43 -5.34
C ILE A 26 -0.72 2.58 -4.78
N ILE A 27 -0.33 1.67 -3.89
CA ILE A 27 1.03 1.52 -3.39
C ILE A 27 1.48 0.10 -3.65
N ASN A 28 2.69 -0.06 -4.20
CA ASN A 28 3.39 -1.32 -4.26
C ASN A 28 4.57 -1.27 -3.27
N ASP A 29 4.36 -1.82 -2.07
CA ASP A 29 5.34 -1.84 -0.98
C ASP A 29 6.32 -2.98 -1.17
N ILE A 30 7.34 -2.76 -2.03
CA ILE A 30 8.40 -3.72 -2.31
C ILE A 30 9.27 -3.88 -1.07
N THR A 31 9.60 -5.12 -0.73
CA THR A 31 10.32 -5.43 0.49
C THR A 31 11.55 -6.28 0.20
N ASP A 32 12.72 -5.83 0.64
CA ASP A 32 13.90 -6.67 0.72
C ASP A 32 13.78 -7.61 1.94
N ARG A 33 13.48 -8.88 1.66
CA ARG A 33 13.31 -9.89 2.72
C ARG A 33 14.63 -10.29 3.37
N THR A 34 15.76 -10.14 2.67
CA THR A 34 17.09 -10.40 3.24
C THR A 34 17.40 -9.35 4.29
N ALA A 35 17.24 -8.08 3.95
CA ALA A 35 17.41 -6.99 4.90
C ALA A 35 16.41 -7.08 6.07
N GLN A 36 15.15 -7.45 5.81
CA GLN A 36 14.15 -7.60 6.84
C GLN A 36 14.50 -8.69 7.86
N ASN A 37 15.02 -9.83 7.39
CA ASN A 37 15.36 -10.97 8.27
C ASN A 37 16.69 -10.81 8.99
N SER A 38 17.56 -9.90 8.53
CA SER A 38 18.88 -9.65 9.13
C SER A 38 18.87 -8.60 10.23
N GLN A 39 17.75 -7.90 10.44
CA GLN A 39 17.66 -6.76 11.36
C GLN A 39 16.37 -6.84 12.19
N ASP A 40 16.44 -6.31 13.42
CA ASP A 40 15.27 -6.23 14.30
C ASP A 40 14.25 -5.17 13.86
N GLN A 41 14.63 -4.28 12.94
CA GLN A 41 13.77 -3.20 12.43
C GLN A 41 13.51 -3.33 10.94
N ALA A 42 12.25 -3.21 10.55
CA ALA A 42 11.82 -3.29 9.15
C ALA A 42 12.16 -2.05 8.30
N PHE A 43 12.71 -0.97 8.89
CA PHE A 43 12.88 0.32 8.20
C PHE A 43 13.70 0.20 6.91
N LEU A 44 14.90 -0.38 6.97
CA LEU A 44 15.78 -0.49 5.79
C LEU A 44 15.19 -1.37 4.71
N SER A 45 14.50 -2.46 5.09
CA SER A 45 13.86 -3.39 4.15
C SER A 45 12.72 -2.77 3.32
N LYS A 46 12.21 -1.64 3.78
CA LYS A 46 11.08 -0.89 3.18
C LYS A 46 11.51 0.45 2.57
N SER A 47 12.74 0.90 2.87
CA SER A 47 13.25 2.23 2.46
C SER A 47 14.22 2.13 1.28
N LEU A 48 14.02 1.17 0.41
CA LEU A 48 14.80 0.99 -0.81
C LEU A 48 14.58 2.17 -1.76
N THR A 49 15.61 2.59 -2.45
CA THR A 49 15.47 3.54 -3.56
C THR A 49 14.53 2.95 -4.62
N GLY A 50 13.43 3.65 -4.93
CA GLY A 50 12.40 3.14 -5.84
C GLY A 50 11.53 2.02 -5.26
N GLY A 51 11.71 1.63 -3.99
CA GLY A 51 11.03 0.49 -3.36
C GLY A 51 9.56 0.69 -3.00
N CYS A 52 9.03 1.90 -3.16
CA CYS A 52 7.63 2.20 -2.88
C CYS A 52 6.96 2.95 -4.06
N PRO A 53 6.81 2.32 -5.23
CA PRO A 53 6.09 2.94 -6.34
C PRO A 53 4.64 3.25 -5.95
N MET A 54 4.15 4.41 -6.36
CA MET A 54 2.81 4.89 -6.08
C MET A 54 2.17 5.48 -7.33
N GLY A 55 0.86 5.39 -7.45
CA GLY A 55 0.12 5.92 -8.60
C GLY A 55 -0.99 4.97 -9.07
N PRO A 56 -1.45 5.12 -10.35
CA PRO A 56 -0.98 6.10 -11.35
C PRO A 56 -1.38 7.54 -11.03
N TYR A 57 -2.40 7.74 -10.21
CA TYR A 57 -2.89 9.04 -9.73
C TYR A 57 -3.52 8.91 -8.34
N ILE A 58 -3.93 10.01 -7.77
CA ILE A 58 -4.74 10.07 -6.56
C ILE A 58 -6.19 10.29 -6.99
N VAL A 59 -7.08 9.39 -6.57
CA VAL A 59 -8.53 9.58 -6.69
C VAL A 59 -9.02 10.24 -5.42
N THR A 60 -9.68 11.39 -5.55
CA THR A 60 -10.14 12.15 -4.40
C THR A 60 -11.30 11.46 -3.68
N LYS A 61 -11.49 11.76 -2.40
CA LYS A 61 -12.52 11.09 -1.59
C LYS A 61 -13.96 11.39 -2.03
N ASP A 62 -14.19 12.45 -2.78
CA ASP A 62 -15.49 12.78 -3.36
C ASP A 62 -15.82 11.90 -4.58
N GLU A 63 -14.81 11.45 -5.33
CA GLU A 63 -14.98 10.49 -6.42
C GLU A 63 -15.04 9.04 -5.91
N LEU A 64 -14.32 8.72 -4.83
CA LEU A 64 -14.30 7.41 -4.17
C LEU A 64 -14.52 7.59 -2.66
N PRO A 65 -15.77 7.83 -2.21
CA PRO A 65 -16.06 8.19 -0.81
C PRO A 65 -15.64 7.14 0.22
N MET A 66 -15.76 5.85 -0.14
CA MET A 66 -15.43 4.74 0.76
C MET A 66 -14.93 3.55 -0.04
N PRO A 67 -13.61 3.29 -0.10
CA PRO A 67 -13.07 2.12 -0.80
C PRO A 67 -13.19 0.85 0.07
N GLU A 68 -14.36 0.58 0.65
CA GLU A 68 -14.57 -0.57 1.53
C GLU A 68 -14.96 -1.85 0.80
N ASN A 69 -15.24 -1.77 -0.49
CA ASN A 69 -15.62 -2.92 -1.31
C ASN A 69 -15.08 -2.77 -2.74
N VAL A 70 -13.78 -2.54 -2.85
CA VAL A 70 -13.09 -2.50 -4.14
C VAL A 70 -12.14 -3.69 -4.27
N ASN A 71 -12.05 -4.25 -5.49
CA ASN A 71 -11.16 -5.36 -5.74
C ASN A 71 -9.73 -4.86 -5.92
N ILE A 72 -8.79 -5.69 -5.46
CA ILE A 72 -7.36 -5.49 -5.58
C ILE A 72 -6.76 -6.72 -6.21
N VAL A 73 -6.18 -6.57 -7.41
CA VAL A 73 -5.53 -7.67 -8.14
C VAL A 73 -4.07 -7.30 -8.39
N THR A 74 -3.16 -8.16 -7.99
CA THR A 74 -1.73 -8.04 -8.31
C THR A 74 -1.31 -9.15 -9.26
N LYS A 75 -0.67 -8.78 -10.37
CA LYS A 75 -0.07 -9.72 -11.33
C LYS A 75 1.44 -9.50 -11.38
N VAL A 76 2.17 -10.61 -11.51
CA VAL A 76 3.59 -10.61 -11.84
C VAL A 76 3.75 -11.37 -13.15
N ASN A 77 4.28 -10.73 -14.19
CA ASN A 77 4.41 -11.31 -15.53
C ASN A 77 3.10 -11.96 -16.04
N ASN A 78 1.97 -11.27 -15.85
CA ASN A 78 0.62 -11.72 -16.17
C ASN A 78 0.05 -12.87 -15.29
N GLU A 79 0.82 -13.46 -14.38
CA GLU A 79 0.31 -14.41 -13.39
C GLU A 79 -0.35 -13.67 -12.23
N ILE A 80 -1.58 -14.03 -11.87
CA ILE A 80 -2.25 -13.48 -10.69
C ILE A 80 -1.54 -14.00 -9.44
N ARG A 81 -1.04 -13.09 -8.61
CA ARG A 81 -0.38 -13.37 -7.33
C ARG A 81 -1.24 -13.02 -6.14
N GLN A 82 -2.00 -11.94 -6.25
CA GLN A 82 -2.93 -11.50 -5.24
C GLN A 82 -4.27 -11.20 -5.88
N ASP A 83 -5.34 -11.65 -5.23
CA ASP A 83 -6.72 -11.36 -5.59
C ASP A 83 -7.48 -11.19 -4.27
N GLY A 84 -7.89 -9.98 -3.98
CA GLY A 84 -8.51 -9.62 -2.72
C GLY A 84 -9.47 -8.44 -2.86
N ASN A 85 -10.15 -8.16 -1.76
CA ASN A 85 -11.10 -7.06 -1.69
C ASN A 85 -10.90 -6.27 -0.39
N THR A 86 -11.06 -4.96 -0.44
CA THR A 86 -10.90 -4.09 0.73
C THR A 86 -11.89 -4.38 1.85
N SER A 87 -13.02 -5.05 1.56
CA SER A 87 -13.95 -5.54 2.59
C SER A 87 -13.30 -6.53 3.56
N GLN A 88 -12.22 -7.20 3.14
CA GLN A 88 -11.46 -8.17 3.93
C GLN A 88 -10.42 -7.53 4.86
N MET A 89 -10.26 -6.21 4.84
CA MET A 89 -9.32 -5.50 5.72
C MET A 89 -9.67 -5.78 7.20
N ILE A 90 -8.66 -6.21 7.97
CA ILE A 90 -8.77 -6.47 9.41
C ILE A 90 -9.07 -5.16 10.14
N ASN A 91 -8.26 -4.13 9.90
CA ASN A 91 -8.48 -2.80 10.41
C ASN A 91 -9.06 -1.93 9.29
N LYS A 92 -10.19 -1.31 9.53
CA LYS A 92 -10.80 -0.37 8.59
C LYS A 92 -10.04 0.94 8.55
N ILE A 93 -10.22 1.71 7.49
CA ILE A 93 -9.49 2.96 7.22
C ILE A 93 -9.61 3.96 8.38
N ASP A 94 -10.80 4.13 8.90
CA ASP A 94 -11.09 5.01 10.03
C ASP A 94 -10.33 4.61 11.31
N GLY A 95 -10.27 3.30 11.58
CA GLY A 95 -9.52 2.74 12.70
C GLY A 95 -8.01 2.87 12.53
N LEU A 96 -7.48 2.75 11.30
CA LEU A 96 -6.06 2.96 11.03
C LEU A 96 -5.64 4.40 11.30
N ILE A 97 -6.43 5.38 10.84
CA ILE A 97 -6.16 6.80 11.07
C ILE A 97 -6.22 7.13 12.57
N GLU A 98 -7.26 6.63 13.27
CA GLU A 98 -7.38 6.80 14.71
C GLU A 98 -6.14 6.25 15.44
N GLU A 99 -5.74 5.00 15.12
CA GLU A 99 -4.63 4.34 15.81
C GLU A 99 -3.28 5.04 15.54
N ILE A 100 -2.97 5.32 14.28
CA ILE A 100 -1.69 5.96 13.91
C ILE A 100 -1.59 7.36 14.52
N SER A 101 -2.69 8.14 14.47
CA SER A 101 -2.69 9.52 14.97
C SER A 101 -2.55 9.65 16.49
N LYS A 102 -2.63 8.55 17.25
CA LYS A 102 -2.30 8.55 18.68
C LYS A 102 -0.81 8.77 18.94
N TYR A 103 0.03 8.32 18.00
CA TYR A 103 1.49 8.30 18.14
C TYR A 103 2.20 9.30 17.23
N VAL A 104 1.61 9.59 16.08
CA VAL A 104 2.21 10.43 15.03
C VAL A 104 1.20 11.49 14.59
N ALA A 105 1.60 12.76 14.62
CA ALA A 105 0.81 13.83 14.00
C ALA A 105 0.79 13.62 12.48
N LEU A 106 -0.40 13.59 11.90
CA LEU A 106 -0.60 13.47 10.45
C LEU A 106 -0.62 14.84 9.80
N HIS A 107 -0.07 14.95 8.60
CA HIS A 107 0.00 16.19 7.82
C HIS A 107 -0.49 15.96 6.40
N PRO A 108 -0.96 17.01 5.71
CA PRO A 108 -1.29 16.93 4.27
C PRO A 108 -0.12 16.39 3.46
N GLY A 109 -0.39 15.38 2.64
CA GLY A 109 0.63 14.69 1.85
C GLY A 109 1.21 13.43 2.51
N ASP A 110 0.98 13.18 3.79
CA ASP A 110 1.32 11.89 4.40
C ASP A 110 0.51 10.79 3.74
N ILE A 111 1.15 9.62 3.58
CA ILE A 111 0.53 8.47 2.94
C ILE A 111 0.56 7.27 3.88
N ILE A 112 -0.61 6.70 4.16
CA ILE A 112 -0.75 5.49 4.96
C ILE A 112 -0.92 4.29 4.04
N ALA A 113 0.06 3.38 4.05
CA ALA A 113 -0.04 2.09 3.39
C ALA A 113 -0.90 1.14 4.25
N THR A 114 -2.07 0.74 3.75
CA THR A 114 -3.09 0.00 4.53
C THR A 114 -2.83 -1.50 4.65
N GLY A 115 -1.70 -1.97 4.13
CA GLY A 115 -1.39 -3.40 4.06
C GLY A 115 -1.79 -4.04 2.73
N THR A 116 -1.63 -5.35 2.65
CA THR A 116 -1.75 -6.14 1.42
C THR A 116 -2.60 -7.40 1.65
N PRO A 117 -3.36 -7.88 0.64
CA PRO A 117 -4.02 -9.17 0.70
C PRO A 117 -3.01 -10.33 0.67
N ALA A 118 -3.49 -11.55 0.86
CA ALA A 118 -2.70 -12.79 0.72
C ALA A 118 -2.08 -12.90 -0.68
N GLY A 119 -1.01 -13.71 -0.81
CA GLY A 119 -0.32 -13.99 -2.08
C GLY A 119 1.00 -13.26 -2.27
N VAL A 120 1.55 -12.65 -1.21
CA VAL A 120 2.92 -12.10 -1.25
C VAL A 120 3.93 -13.22 -1.51
N GLY A 121 4.97 -12.93 -2.29
CA GLY A 121 5.96 -13.91 -2.74
C GLY A 121 6.61 -14.73 -1.61
N ALA A 122 6.85 -14.10 -0.46
CA ALA A 122 7.40 -14.78 0.73
C ALA A 122 6.43 -15.77 1.38
N GLY A 123 5.14 -15.65 1.13
CA GLY A 123 4.09 -16.53 1.69
C GLY A 123 3.68 -17.68 0.77
N LEU A 124 4.31 -17.81 -0.39
CA LEU A 124 4.08 -18.92 -1.32
C LEU A 124 4.93 -20.15 -0.93
N GLU A 125 4.50 -21.34 -1.34
CA GLU A 125 5.26 -22.58 -1.16
C GLU A 125 5.54 -23.24 -2.51
N PRO A 126 6.81 -23.27 -2.96
CA PRO A 126 7.96 -22.56 -2.38
C PRO A 126 7.86 -21.04 -2.54
N PRO A 127 8.60 -20.25 -1.71
CA PRO A 127 8.64 -18.78 -1.86
C PRO A 127 9.08 -18.35 -3.26
N ARG A 128 8.44 -17.29 -3.79
CA ARG A 128 8.68 -16.77 -5.14
C ARG A 128 8.91 -15.26 -5.08
N PHE A 129 10.16 -14.85 -5.03
CA PHE A 129 10.56 -13.46 -4.98
C PHE A 129 10.61 -12.82 -6.36
N LEU A 130 10.45 -11.51 -6.41
CA LEU A 130 10.61 -10.71 -7.64
C LEU A 130 12.06 -10.79 -8.11
N GLN A 131 12.22 -10.81 -9.43
CA GLN A 131 13.54 -10.86 -10.10
C GLN A 131 13.69 -9.65 -11.03
N PRO A 132 14.92 -9.20 -11.31
CA PRO A 132 15.14 -8.20 -12.35
C PRO A 132 14.45 -8.59 -13.67
N GLY A 133 13.80 -7.61 -14.29
CA GLY A 133 12.99 -7.80 -15.49
C GLY A 133 11.52 -8.16 -15.26
N ASP A 134 11.13 -8.48 -14.02
CA ASP A 134 9.72 -8.74 -13.71
C ASP A 134 8.86 -7.47 -13.87
N GLU A 135 7.69 -7.64 -14.47
CA GLU A 135 6.62 -6.65 -14.51
C GLU A 135 5.60 -6.93 -13.41
N VAL A 136 5.37 -5.96 -12.53
CA VAL A 136 4.36 -6.04 -11.47
C VAL A 136 3.24 -5.05 -11.77
N LYS A 137 2.02 -5.56 -11.93
CA LYS A 137 0.81 -4.75 -12.11
C LYS A 137 -0.10 -4.88 -10.91
N VAL A 138 -0.39 -3.76 -10.26
CA VAL A 138 -1.39 -3.67 -9.18
C VAL A 138 -2.59 -2.89 -9.70
N THR A 139 -3.72 -3.56 -9.79
CA THR A 139 -5.00 -2.94 -10.21
C THR A 139 -5.92 -2.82 -9.01
N ILE A 140 -6.49 -1.64 -8.80
CA ILE A 140 -7.54 -1.39 -7.82
C ILE A 140 -8.72 -0.75 -8.55
N ASP A 141 -9.91 -1.32 -8.35
CA ASP A 141 -11.15 -0.80 -8.94
C ASP A 141 -11.31 0.70 -8.62
N ASN A 142 -11.74 1.47 -9.61
CA ASN A 142 -11.94 2.93 -9.55
C ASN A 142 -10.67 3.78 -9.30
N ILE A 143 -9.47 3.14 -9.14
CA ILE A 143 -8.21 3.87 -9.05
C ILE A 143 -7.36 3.63 -10.30
N GLY A 144 -7.39 2.44 -10.90
CA GLY A 144 -6.65 2.11 -12.11
C GLY A 144 -5.56 1.06 -11.89
N THR A 145 -4.49 1.13 -12.66
CA THR A 145 -3.39 0.14 -12.62
C THR A 145 -2.05 0.84 -12.49
N LEU A 146 -1.32 0.48 -11.45
CA LEU A 146 0.09 0.83 -11.28
C LEU A 146 0.95 -0.28 -11.87
N THR A 147 1.82 0.05 -12.83
CA THR A 147 2.80 -0.88 -13.40
C THR A 147 4.20 -0.52 -12.92
N THR A 148 4.92 -1.50 -12.42
CA THR A 148 6.29 -1.36 -11.91
C THR A 148 7.17 -2.40 -12.61
N TYR A 149 8.36 -2.02 -13.02
CA TYR A 149 9.38 -2.92 -13.55
C TYR A 149 10.50 -3.06 -12.52
N ILE A 150 10.90 -4.30 -12.25
CA ILE A 150 12.01 -4.58 -11.33
C ILE A 150 13.32 -4.42 -12.09
N ALA A 151 14.13 -3.45 -11.66
CA ALA A 151 15.45 -3.20 -12.24
C ALA A 151 16.51 -4.09 -11.60
N GLU A 152 17.65 -4.25 -12.29
CA GLU A 152 18.87 -4.73 -11.67
C GLU A 152 19.40 -3.68 -10.70
N ASP A 153 20.06 -4.14 -9.64
CA ASP A 153 20.76 -3.24 -8.73
C ASP A 153 21.91 -2.57 -9.52
N SER A 154 21.92 -1.25 -9.55
CA SER A 154 23.05 -0.53 -10.17
C SER A 154 24.21 -0.53 -9.18
N GLU A 155 25.31 -1.16 -9.55
CA GLU A 155 26.59 -1.09 -8.85
C GLU A 155 27.06 0.35 -8.58
#